data_351fa41813f3fe250cb409f9c9640ed2
#
_entry.id   351fa41813f3fe250cb409f9c9640ed2
#
_cell.length_a   1.000
_cell.length_b   1.000
_cell.length_c   1.000
_cell.angle_alpha   90.00
_cell.angle_beta   90.00
_cell.angle_gamma   90.00
#
_symmetry.space_group_name_H-M   'P 1'
#
loop_
_entity.id
_entity.type
_entity.pdbx_description
1 polymer ?
#
loop_
_entity_poly.entity_id
_entity_poly.type
_entity_poly.pdbx_seq_one_letter_code
_entity_poly.pdbx_strand_id
1 'polypeptide(L)'
;MLKFNHGRFELERLSFTIPDNLYLTSVGEMQIENGFELFTEDKKIHMVVAGNDVAENARESIESIFDEEDNFKKLSEIVEIERAGLDGYSVTYEDSKAYHLEVCLNTPMLSECPTFTVWGRTERKNGEEGVALVKTLCNQILESIRRSA
;
A
#
# COMPACT_ATOMS: atom_id res chain seq x y z
N MET A 1 -17.10 0.45 -1.62
CA MET A 1 -17.05 0.14 -0.18
C MET A 1 -16.28 -1.16 0.04
N LEU A 2 -15.35 -1.14 0.97
CA LEU A 2 -14.56 -2.32 1.33
C LEU A 2 -15.40 -3.28 2.18
N LYS A 3 -15.37 -4.56 1.83
CA LYS A 3 -16.11 -5.62 2.55
C LYS A 3 -15.18 -6.77 2.89
N PHE A 4 -15.50 -7.52 3.93
CA PHE A 4 -14.79 -8.77 4.25
C PHE A 4 -15.74 -9.93 4.02
N ASN A 5 -15.36 -10.84 3.15
CA ASN A 5 -16.21 -11.96 2.78
C ASN A 5 -15.36 -13.18 2.40
N HIS A 6 -15.74 -14.35 2.94
CA HIS A 6 -15.05 -15.62 2.67
C HIS A 6 -13.54 -15.58 2.92
N GLY A 7 -13.11 -14.88 4.00
CA GLY A 7 -11.70 -14.79 4.36
C GLY A 7 -10.88 -13.80 3.54
N ARG A 8 -11.52 -13.04 2.68
CA ARG A 8 -10.84 -12.06 1.84
C ARG A 8 -11.49 -10.69 1.99
N PHE A 9 -10.67 -9.66 1.83
CA PHE A 9 -11.18 -8.29 1.73
C PHE A 9 -11.55 -8.03 0.28
N GLU A 10 -12.72 -7.45 0.07
CA GLU A 10 -13.24 -7.18 -1.26
C GLU A 10 -13.50 -5.69 -1.44
N LEU A 11 -12.98 -5.14 -2.52
CA LEU A 11 -13.26 -3.77 -2.96
C LEU A 11 -13.78 -3.88 -4.39
N GLU A 12 -15.11 -3.92 -4.55
CA GLU A 12 -15.77 -4.18 -5.82
C GLU A 12 -15.26 -5.50 -6.45
N ARG A 13 -14.57 -5.42 -7.57
CA ARG A 13 -14.07 -6.59 -8.31
C ARG A 13 -12.63 -6.97 -7.93
N LEU A 14 -12.09 -6.35 -6.91
CA LEU A 14 -10.75 -6.63 -6.43
C LEU A 14 -10.84 -7.28 -5.06
N SER A 15 -10.07 -8.32 -4.82
CA SER A 15 -9.98 -8.90 -3.49
C SER A 15 -8.53 -9.20 -3.13
N PHE A 16 -8.26 -9.28 -1.84
CA PHE A 16 -6.92 -9.52 -1.33
C PHE A 16 -6.99 -10.06 0.09
N THR A 17 -5.86 -10.56 0.58
CA THR A 17 -5.74 -11.03 1.96
C THR A 17 -4.67 -10.24 2.69
N ILE A 18 -4.74 -10.28 4.01
CA ILE A 18 -3.79 -9.64 4.90
C ILE A 18 -3.00 -10.72 5.64
N PRO A 19 -1.67 -10.63 5.71
CA PRO A 19 -0.87 -11.56 6.50
C PRO A 19 -1.29 -11.61 7.95
N ASP A 20 -1.16 -12.79 8.58
CA ASP A 20 -1.61 -13.02 9.96
C ASP A 20 -0.89 -12.17 11.00
N ASN A 21 0.32 -11.71 10.69
CA ASN A 21 1.10 -10.88 11.63
C ASN A 21 0.80 -9.38 11.51
N LEU A 22 -0.19 -9.01 10.72
CA LEU A 22 -0.68 -7.64 10.62
C LEU A 22 -2.07 -7.54 11.24
N TYR A 23 -2.28 -6.51 12.00
CA TYR A 23 -3.52 -6.29 12.74
C TYR A 23 -4.20 -5.00 12.33
N LEU A 24 -5.49 -5.09 12.12
CA LEU A 24 -6.32 -3.91 11.87
C LEU A 24 -6.42 -3.10 13.15
N THR A 25 -6.30 -1.79 13.05
CA THR A 25 -6.55 -0.92 14.19
C THR A 25 -7.96 -0.35 14.07
N SER A 26 -8.73 -0.50 15.14
CA SER A 26 -10.07 0.09 15.21
C SER A 26 -10.01 1.58 15.54
N VAL A 27 -8.84 2.08 15.91
CA VAL A 27 -8.62 3.47 16.31
C VAL A 27 -7.46 4.03 15.49
N GLY A 28 -7.59 3.97 14.17
CA GLY A 28 -6.63 4.60 13.28
C GLY A 28 -6.79 6.11 13.36
N GLU A 29 -5.68 6.84 13.42
CA GLU A 29 -5.69 8.29 13.33
C GLU A 29 -6.11 8.74 11.93
N MET A 30 -5.99 7.84 10.96
CA MET A 30 -6.36 8.09 9.58
C MET A 30 -7.70 7.45 9.27
N GLN A 31 -8.63 8.27 8.78
CA GLN A 31 -9.88 7.76 8.25
C GLN A 31 -9.68 7.47 6.77
N ILE A 32 -9.73 6.20 6.42
CA ILE A 32 -9.53 5.74 5.05
C ILE A 32 -10.85 5.16 4.54
N GLU A 33 -11.43 5.80 3.55
CA GLU A 33 -12.77 5.45 3.06
C GLU A 33 -12.84 4.05 2.45
N ASN A 34 -11.86 3.68 1.63
CA ASN A 34 -11.84 2.40 0.93
C ASN A 34 -10.63 1.57 1.30
N GLY A 35 -10.29 1.55 2.58
CA GLY A 35 -9.12 0.84 3.05
C GLY A 35 -8.98 0.87 4.55
N PHE A 36 -7.78 0.58 5.02
CA PHE A 36 -7.51 0.52 6.46
C PHE A 36 -6.01 0.61 6.74
N GLU A 37 -5.72 0.95 7.99
CA GLU A 37 -4.37 0.91 8.53
C GLU A 37 -4.10 -0.44 9.20
N LEU A 38 -2.86 -0.89 9.10
CA LEU A 38 -2.40 -2.15 9.68
C LEU A 38 -1.10 -1.91 10.43
N PHE A 39 -0.91 -2.64 11.52
CA PHE A 39 0.33 -2.61 12.30
C PHE A 39 0.74 -4.03 12.66
N THR A 40 2.03 -4.27 12.75
CA THR A 40 2.52 -5.47 13.43
C THR A 40 2.29 -5.32 14.92
N GLU A 41 2.26 -6.44 15.67
CA GLU A 41 1.99 -6.43 17.11
C GLU A 41 2.95 -5.51 17.88
N ASP A 42 4.22 -5.51 17.50
CA ASP A 42 5.24 -4.65 18.11
C ASP A 42 5.23 -3.21 17.57
N LYS A 43 4.37 -2.93 16.59
CA LYS A 43 4.20 -1.63 15.93
C LYS A 43 5.44 -1.13 15.19
N LYS A 44 6.36 -2.01 14.87
CA LYS A 44 7.54 -1.65 14.08
C LYS A 44 7.21 -1.37 12.62
N ILE A 45 6.15 -2.00 12.13
CA ILE A 45 5.68 -1.81 10.75
C ILE A 45 4.29 -1.19 10.78
N HIS A 46 4.12 -0.14 10.00
CA HIS A 46 2.84 0.51 9.76
C HIS A 46 2.53 0.40 8.27
N MET A 47 1.33 -0.01 7.93
CA MET A 47 0.92 -0.16 6.54
C MET A 47 -0.45 0.45 6.30
N VAL A 48 -0.68 0.85 5.06
CA VAL A 48 -1.99 1.28 4.57
C VAL A 48 -2.29 0.51 3.29
N VAL A 49 -3.47 -0.05 3.22
CA VAL A 49 -3.98 -0.73 2.02
C VAL A 49 -5.31 -0.08 1.67
N ALA A 50 -5.38 0.53 0.51
CA ALA A 50 -6.58 1.29 0.17
C ALA A 50 -6.74 1.51 -1.33
N GLY A 51 -8.00 1.47 -1.79
CA GLY A 51 -8.37 2.09 -3.05
C GLY A 51 -8.48 3.59 -2.84
N ASN A 52 -8.07 4.39 -3.79
CA ASN A 52 -8.11 5.84 -3.65
C ASN A 52 -8.40 6.56 -4.96
N ASP A 53 -8.81 7.82 -4.83
CA ASP A 53 -9.16 8.70 -5.94
C ASP A 53 -8.33 9.99 -5.95
N VAL A 54 -7.22 10.00 -5.24
CA VAL A 54 -6.36 11.19 -5.11
C VAL A 54 -5.73 11.58 -6.45
N ALA A 55 -5.45 10.60 -7.28
CA ALA A 55 -4.86 10.80 -8.60
C ALA A 55 -5.63 9.98 -9.64
N GLU A 56 -5.52 10.37 -10.91
CA GLU A 56 -6.21 9.69 -11.99
C GLU A 56 -5.56 8.36 -12.38
N ASN A 57 -4.27 8.20 -12.08
CA ASN A 57 -3.54 6.98 -12.41
C ASN A 57 -2.40 6.75 -11.42
N ALA A 58 -1.86 5.54 -11.45
CA ALA A 58 -0.81 5.11 -10.53
C ALA A 58 0.48 5.94 -10.66
N ARG A 59 0.88 6.29 -11.87
CA ARG A 59 2.09 7.09 -12.10
C ARG A 59 1.98 8.44 -11.42
N GLU A 60 0.87 9.11 -11.63
CA GLU A 60 0.61 10.42 -11.03
C GLU A 60 0.58 10.34 -9.51
N SER A 61 -0.04 9.29 -8.97
CA SER A 61 -0.10 9.06 -7.53
C SER A 61 1.30 8.93 -6.92
N ILE A 62 2.16 8.12 -7.53
CA ILE A 62 3.53 7.92 -7.06
C ILE A 62 4.34 9.21 -7.18
N GLU A 63 4.25 9.89 -8.31
CA GLU A 63 5.01 11.13 -8.53
C GLU A 63 4.61 12.24 -7.55
N SER A 64 3.33 12.30 -7.16
CA SER A 64 2.83 13.32 -6.24
C SER A 64 3.46 13.25 -4.84
N ILE A 65 3.98 12.10 -4.44
CA ILE A 65 4.65 11.96 -3.15
C ILE A 65 5.82 12.94 -3.03
N PHE A 66 6.53 13.16 -4.14
CA PHE A 66 7.76 13.96 -4.15
C PHE A 66 7.52 15.42 -4.53
N ASP A 67 6.33 15.75 -5.01
CA ASP A 67 5.99 17.11 -5.40
C ASP A 67 5.59 17.99 -4.22
N GLU A 68 4.95 17.39 -3.22
CA GLU A 68 4.36 18.13 -2.09
C GLU A 68 5.28 18.20 -0.86
N GLU A 69 6.28 17.32 -0.77
CA GLU A 69 7.12 17.19 0.41
C GLU A 69 8.60 17.20 0.04
N ASP A 70 9.29 18.24 0.41
CA ASP A 70 10.74 18.35 0.22
C ASP A 70 11.52 17.38 1.11
N ASN A 71 10.83 16.75 2.07
CA ASN A 71 11.45 15.88 3.07
C ASN A 71 11.67 14.45 2.60
N PHE A 72 11.00 14.04 1.52
CA PHE A 72 11.12 12.68 1.00
C PHE A 72 12.21 12.56 -0.04
N LYS A 73 13.09 11.60 0.17
CA LYS A 73 14.19 11.31 -0.73
C LYS A 73 14.01 9.92 -1.33
N LYS A 74 14.03 9.83 -2.65
CA LYS A 74 13.96 8.54 -3.35
C LYS A 74 15.18 7.68 -3.00
N LEU A 75 14.95 6.43 -2.68
CA LEU A 75 15.98 5.41 -2.51
C LEU A 75 16.09 4.53 -3.74
N SER A 76 15.07 4.50 -4.58
CA SER A 76 15.05 3.77 -5.83
C SER A 76 14.44 4.63 -6.93
N GLU A 77 14.62 4.20 -8.16
CA GLU A 77 13.85 4.73 -9.27
C GLU A 77 12.39 4.30 -9.12
N ILE A 78 11.48 5.03 -9.77
CA ILE A 78 10.10 4.61 -9.90
C ILE A 78 10.09 3.46 -10.91
N VAL A 79 9.62 2.29 -10.49
CA VAL A 79 9.70 1.05 -11.28
C VAL A 79 8.30 0.62 -11.71
N GLU A 80 8.16 0.25 -12.98
CA GLU A 80 6.92 -0.35 -13.46
C GLU A 80 6.76 -1.75 -12.89
N ILE A 81 5.55 -2.08 -12.50
CA ILE A 81 5.22 -3.41 -11.98
C ILE A 81 3.89 -3.87 -12.57
N GLU A 82 3.63 -5.17 -12.43
CA GLU A 82 2.33 -5.75 -12.75
C GLU A 82 1.97 -6.77 -11.67
N ARG A 83 0.73 -6.71 -11.21
CA ARG A 83 0.19 -7.68 -10.24
C ARG A 83 -1.25 -8.00 -10.61
N ALA A 84 -1.57 -9.29 -10.70
CA ALA A 84 -2.92 -9.75 -11.04
C ALA A 84 -3.45 -9.13 -12.35
N GLY A 85 -2.56 -8.91 -13.32
CA GLY A 85 -2.92 -8.27 -14.58
C GLY A 85 -3.12 -6.76 -14.51
N LEU A 86 -2.84 -6.15 -13.36
CA LEU A 86 -2.94 -4.70 -13.18
C LEU A 86 -1.55 -4.07 -13.25
N ASP A 87 -1.40 -3.08 -14.11
CA ASP A 87 -0.15 -2.34 -14.20
C ASP A 87 -0.09 -1.26 -13.12
N GLY A 88 1.12 -0.90 -12.78
CA GLY A 88 1.34 0.13 -11.77
C GLY A 88 2.80 0.46 -11.60
N TYR A 89 3.10 1.08 -10.47
CA TYR A 89 4.45 1.55 -10.16
C TYR A 89 4.78 1.34 -8.70
N SER A 90 6.07 1.17 -8.42
CA SER A 90 6.54 1.12 -7.04
C SER A 90 7.76 2.01 -6.87
N VAL A 91 7.97 2.47 -5.65
CA VAL A 91 9.11 3.29 -5.29
C VAL A 91 9.44 3.09 -3.81
N THR A 92 10.74 3.15 -3.49
CA THR A 92 11.19 3.22 -2.11
C THR A 92 11.75 4.61 -1.84
N TYR A 93 11.48 5.12 -0.66
CA TYR A 93 11.93 6.46 -0.28
C TYR A 93 12.09 6.56 1.22
N GLU A 94 12.69 7.65 1.67
CA GLU A 94 12.91 7.86 3.10
C GLU A 94 12.70 9.32 3.48
N ASP A 95 12.40 9.53 4.74
CA ASP A 95 12.46 10.84 5.38
C ASP A 95 13.47 10.76 6.53
N SER A 96 13.50 11.79 7.40
CA SER A 96 14.43 11.83 8.52
C SER A 96 14.22 10.72 9.56
N LYS A 97 13.04 10.08 9.57
CA LYS A 97 12.66 9.10 10.61
C LYS A 97 12.46 7.69 10.09
N ALA A 98 12.07 7.53 8.84
CA ALA A 98 11.54 6.25 8.38
C ALA A 98 11.89 5.94 6.94
N TYR A 99 11.87 4.64 6.66
CA TYR A 99 11.90 4.05 5.33
C TYR A 99 10.46 3.79 4.90
N HIS A 100 10.16 4.03 3.63
CA HIS A 100 8.85 3.81 3.03
C HIS A 100 8.95 2.98 1.75
N LEU A 101 7.95 2.16 1.54
CA LEU A 101 7.73 1.48 0.27
C LEU A 101 6.30 1.76 -0.15
N GLU A 102 6.13 2.24 -1.36
CA GLU A 102 4.79 2.49 -1.88
C GLU A 102 4.61 1.80 -3.22
N VAL A 103 3.49 1.11 -3.35
CA VAL A 103 3.08 0.44 -4.58
C VAL A 103 1.69 0.93 -4.93
N CYS A 104 1.51 1.38 -6.15
CA CYS A 104 0.23 1.87 -6.62
C CYS A 104 -0.12 1.18 -7.94
N LEU A 105 -1.28 0.55 -7.97
CA LEU A 105 -1.79 -0.15 -9.15
C LEU A 105 -2.92 0.65 -9.79
N ASN A 106 -2.99 0.62 -11.11
CA ASN A 106 -4.13 1.18 -11.83
C ASN A 106 -5.30 0.19 -11.74
N THR A 107 -6.46 0.68 -11.31
CA THR A 107 -7.65 -0.14 -11.13
C THR A 107 -8.83 0.46 -11.90
N PRO A 108 -8.75 0.47 -13.26
CA PRO A 108 -9.79 1.10 -14.09
C PRO A 108 -11.15 0.42 -13.98
N MET A 109 -11.19 -0.82 -13.50
CA MET A 109 -12.44 -1.54 -13.32
C MET A 109 -13.21 -1.14 -12.06
N LEU A 110 -12.57 -0.42 -11.13
CA LEU A 110 -13.25 0.05 -9.92
C LEU A 110 -13.95 1.38 -10.22
N SER A 111 -15.19 1.53 -9.77
CA SER A 111 -16.00 2.69 -10.11
C SER A 111 -15.60 3.95 -9.36
N GLU A 112 -15.09 3.81 -8.14
CA GLU A 112 -14.77 4.95 -7.29
C GLU A 112 -13.27 5.12 -7.02
N CYS A 113 -12.48 4.13 -7.39
CA CYS A 113 -11.05 4.11 -7.07
C CYS A 113 -10.23 3.85 -8.34
N PRO A 114 -9.74 4.88 -9.01
CA PRO A 114 -8.86 4.67 -10.18
C PRO A 114 -7.54 4.03 -9.84
N THR A 115 -7.14 4.05 -8.55
CA THR A 115 -5.89 3.43 -8.10
C THR A 115 -6.09 2.65 -6.80
N PHE A 116 -5.18 1.69 -6.57
CA PHE A 116 -5.13 0.89 -5.35
C PHE A 116 -3.70 0.91 -4.83
N THR A 117 -3.54 1.31 -3.57
CA THR A 117 -2.23 1.53 -2.97
C THR A 117 -1.96 0.54 -1.84
N VAL A 118 -0.74 0.02 -1.83
CA VAL A 118 -0.16 -0.70 -0.69
C VAL A 118 1.07 0.08 -0.28
N TRP A 119 1.05 0.64 0.91
CA TRP A 119 2.14 1.44 1.46
C TRP A 119 2.59 0.83 2.77
N GLY A 120 3.91 0.77 2.97
CA GLY A 120 4.48 0.28 4.22
C GLY A 120 5.60 1.19 4.70
N ARG A 121 5.71 1.30 6.02
CA ARG A 121 6.66 2.18 6.69
C ARG A 121 7.29 1.48 7.87
N THR A 122 8.60 1.70 8.05
CA THR A 122 9.30 1.29 9.27
C THR A 122 10.27 2.39 9.68
N GLU A 123 10.41 2.64 10.97
CA GLU A 123 11.37 3.63 11.46
C GLU A 123 12.80 3.15 11.21
N ARG A 124 13.70 4.09 10.94
CA ARG A 124 15.11 3.78 10.67
C ARG A 124 15.79 2.98 11.77
N LYS A 125 15.39 3.20 13.03
CA LYS A 125 15.94 2.46 14.17
C LYS A 125 15.73 0.95 14.08
N ASN A 126 14.76 0.51 13.29
CA ASN A 126 14.48 -0.91 13.09
C ASN A 126 15.43 -1.59 12.11
N GLY A 127 16.25 -0.80 11.41
CA GLY A 127 17.33 -1.30 10.57
C GLY A 127 16.89 -2.12 9.37
N GLU A 128 17.81 -2.94 8.87
CA GLU A 128 17.57 -3.76 7.69
C GLU A 128 16.47 -4.80 7.89
N GLU A 129 16.28 -5.28 9.11
CA GLU A 129 15.20 -6.23 9.42
C GLU A 129 13.82 -5.60 9.19
N GLY A 130 13.66 -4.34 9.61
CA GLY A 130 12.42 -3.62 9.37
C GLY A 130 12.16 -3.41 7.90
N VAL A 131 13.18 -3.02 7.15
CA VAL A 131 13.08 -2.82 5.70
C VAL A 131 12.69 -4.12 4.99
N ALA A 132 13.34 -5.23 5.35
CA ALA A 132 13.05 -6.53 4.76
C ALA A 132 11.61 -6.96 5.06
N LEU A 133 11.14 -6.70 6.28
CA LEU A 133 9.79 -7.06 6.68
C LEU A 133 8.73 -6.23 5.93
N VAL A 134 8.97 -4.94 5.75
CA VAL A 134 8.08 -4.09 4.94
C VAL A 134 7.93 -4.67 3.54
N LYS A 135 9.05 -5.02 2.91
CA LYS A 135 9.05 -5.61 1.56
C LYS A 135 8.27 -6.91 1.51
N THR A 136 8.51 -7.79 2.48
CA THR A 136 7.85 -9.09 2.56
C THR A 136 6.34 -8.93 2.73
N LEU A 137 5.91 -8.08 3.65
CA LEU A 137 4.49 -7.88 3.92
C LEU A 137 3.76 -7.23 2.73
N CYS A 138 4.37 -6.22 2.12
CA CYS A 138 3.82 -5.61 0.91
C CYS A 138 3.64 -6.65 -0.20
N ASN A 139 4.66 -7.47 -0.43
CA ASN A 139 4.62 -8.50 -1.46
C ASN A 139 3.53 -9.55 -1.19
N GLN A 140 3.38 -9.97 0.06
CA GLN A 140 2.35 -10.94 0.43
C GLN A 140 0.95 -10.41 0.11
N ILE A 141 0.69 -9.14 0.40
CA ILE A 141 -0.58 -8.51 0.08
C ILE A 141 -0.78 -8.45 -1.43
N LEU A 142 0.23 -7.97 -2.16
CA LEU A 142 0.17 -7.85 -3.61
C LEU A 142 -0.05 -9.18 -4.32
N GLU A 143 0.64 -10.24 -3.87
CA GLU A 143 0.49 -11.58 -4.43
C GLU A 143 -0.88 -12.18 -4.16
N SER A 144 -1.57 -11.71 -3.13
CA SER A 144 -2.89 -12.19 -2.77
C SER A 144 -4.02 -11.56 -3.60
N ILE A 145 -3.71 -10.52 -4.37
CA ILE A 145 -4.72 -9.81 -5.15
C ILE A 145 -5.33 -10.71 -6.21
N ARG A 146 -6.66 -10.67 -6.30
CA ARG A 146 -7.44 -11.37 -7.32
C ARG A 146 -8.49 -10.44 -7.90
N ARG A 147 -8.76 -10.63 -9.18
CA ARG A 147 -9.81 -9.92 -9.88
C ARG A 147 -10.96 -10.86 -10.14
N SER A 148 -12.18 -10.41 -9.90
CA SER A 148 -13.36 -11.15 -10.30
C SER A 148 -13.79 -10.70 -11.70
N ALA A 149 -14.32 -11.65 -12.43
CA ALA A 149 -14.78 -11.39 -13.80
C ALA A 149 -16.01 -10.47 -13.82
#